data_87c8043c7ae6e7636d80a34ec5da8867
#
_entry.id   87c8043c7ae6e7636d80a34ec5da8867
#
_cell.length_a   1.000
_cell.length_b   1.000
_cell.length_c   1.000
_cell.angle_alpha   90.00
_cell.angle_beta   90.00
_cell.angle_gamma   90.00
#
_symmetry.space_group_name_H-M   'P 1'
#
loop_
_entity.id
_entity.type
_entity.pdbx_description
1 polymer ?
#
loop_
_entity_poly.entity_id
_entity_poly.type
_entity_poly.pdbx_seq_one_letter_code
_entity_poly.pdbx_strand_id
1 'polypeptide(L)'
;MDSIYSALIPTAASEVRIEIAQVLESFGEPVLSIVANSGALIRPLRPRERYADASSALCRLGIDVDAWPAPPAGLFVVEERTVYLRSRSPMTIAHEFGHAIDCALGGGVYLSGTNGEIRRAFSDARSFVTPYAATGLDEYFAESVRAYVEVNDANSSWPRASKARLRLIDAAMYRIVESLLGCAT
;
A
#
# COMPACT_ATOMS: atom_id res chain seq x y z
N MET A 1 -9.23 19.46 1.37
CA MET A 1 -8.79 18.21 2.01
C MET A 1 -9.93 17.22 2.25
N ASP A 2 -11.06 17.61 2.83
CA ASP A 2 -12.20 16.68 3.08
C ASP A 2 -12.71 15.92 1.83
N SER A 3 -12.62 16.54 0.66
CA SER A 3 -13.10 15.96 -0.61
C SER A 3 -12.30 14.71 -1.03
N ILE A 4 -10.96 14.73 -0.92
CA ILE A 4 -10.12 13.63 -1.38
C ILE A 4 -10.24 12.40 -0.48
N TYR A 5 -10.28 12.59 0.84
CA TYR A 5 -10.48 11.50 1.79
C TYR A 5 -11.89 10.92 1.69
N SER A 6 -12.89 11.75 1.40
CA SER A 6 -14.25 11.28 1.14
C SER A 6 -14.36 10.45 -0.14
N ALA A 7 -13.55 10.77 -1.16
CA ALA A 7 -13.46 9.98 -2.38
C ALA A 7 -12.74 8.64 -2.13
N LEU A 8 -11.62 8.66 -1.42
CA LEU A 8 -10.83 7.45 -1.12
C LEU A 8 -11.52 6.51 -0.11
N ILE A 9 -12.28 7.06 0.87
CA ILE A 9 -12.84 6.30 2.00
C ILE A 9 -14.35 6.56 2.12
N PRO A 10 -15.15 6.27 1.10
CA PRO A 10 -16.55 6.71 1.03
C PRO A 10 -17.47 6.03 2.06
N THR A 11 -17.17 4.80 2.46
CA THR A 11 -18.05 3.96 3.27
C THR A 11 -17.71 3.90 4.75
N ALA A 12 -16.61 4.52 5.19
CA ALA A 12 -16.20 4.48 6.58
C ALA A 12 -16.93 5.50 7.44
N ALA A 13 -17.19 5.15 8.71
CA ALA A 13 -17.61 6.10 9.72
C ALA A 13 -16.59 7.23 9.88
N SER A 14 -17.04 8.42 10.31
CA SER A 14 -16.19 9.61 10.38
C SER A 14 -14.92 9.41 11.20
N GLU A 15 -15.00 8.74 12.35
CA GLU A 15 -13.84 8.46 13.21
C GLU A 15 -12.82 7.56 12.51
N VAL A 16 -13.29 6.51 11.85
CA VAL A 16 -12.43 5.58 11.09
C VAL A 16 -11.79 6.28 9.89
N ARG A 17 -12.53 7.18 9.24
CA ARG A 17 -11.99 7.99 8.13
C ARG A 17 -10.87 8.90 8.60
N ILE A 18 -11.05 9.56 9.74
CA ILE A 18 -10.02 10.44 10.33
C ILE A 18 -8.76 9.63 10.66
N GLU A 19 -8.90 8.46 11.30
CA GLU A 19 -7.79 7.58 11.63
C GLU A 19 -6.97 7.20 10.39
N ILE A 20 -7.64 6.78 9.32
CA ILE A 20 -6.97 6.41 8.06
C ILE A 20 -6.34 7.65 7.39
N ALA A 21 -7.07 8.78 7.35
CA ALA A 21 -6.60 10.01 6.73
C ALA A 21 -5.30 10.52 7.36
N GLN A 22 -5.15 10.43 8.70
CA GLN A 22 -3.93 10.80 9.41
C GLN A 22 -2.70 10.03 8.92
N VAL A 23 -2.86 8.75 8.57
CA VAL A 23 -1.76 7.97 7.99
C VAL A 23 -1.48 8.39 6.56
N LEU A 24 -2.53 8.61 5.77
CA LEU A 24 -2.41 8.97 4.36
C LEU A 24 -1.79 10.36 4.15
N GLU A 25 -1.87 11.27 5.11
CA GLU A 25 -1.21 12.58 5.07
C GLU A 25 0.30 12.48 4.80
N SER A 26 0.94 11.39 5.24
CA SER A 26 2.36 11.14 5.01
C SER A 26 2.75 11.02 3.52
N PHE A 27 1.80 10.75 2.64
CA PHE A 27 2.04 10.60 1.20
C PHE A 27 1.94 11.91 0.42
N GLY A 28 1.33 12.94 1.01
CA GLY A 28 1.12 14.24 0.36
C GLY A 28 -0.08 14.26 -0.62
N GLU A 29 -0.67 15.43 -0.78
CA GLU A 29 -1.89 15.64 -1.57
C GLU A 29 -1.76 15.21 -3.05
N PRO A 30 -0.63 15.44 -3.75
CA PRO A 30 -0.48 15.03 -5.13
C PRO A 30 -0.56 13.51 -5.32
N VAL A 31 0.06 12.73 -4.44
CA VAL A 31 -0.01 11.26 -4.47
C VAL A 31 -1.43 10.78 -4.18
N LEU A 32 -2.08 11.37 -3.17
CA LEU A 32 -3.47 11.07 -2.85
C LEU A 32 -4.40 11.35 -4.04
N SER A 33 -4.15 12.45 -4.76
CA SER A 33 -4.92 12.83 -5.95
C SER A 33 -4.74 11.82 -7.09
N ILE A 34 -3.52 11.35 -7.34
CA ILE A 34 -3.24 10.31 -8.35
C ILE A 34 -4.04 9.04 -8.03
N VAL A 35 -3.98 8.58 -6.77
CA VAL A 35 -4.67 7.36 -6.34
C VAL A 35 -6.19 7.54 -6.39
N ALA A 36 -6.73 8.66 -5.90
CA ALA A 36 -8.15 8.95 -5.97
C ALA A 36 -8.67 9.02 -7.42
N ASN A 37 -7.93 9.69 -8.32
CA ASN A 37 -8.27 9.81 -9.72
C ASN A 37 -8.20 8.47 -10.49
N SER A 38 -7.44 7.50 -9.99
CA SER A 38 -7.45 6.13 -10.53
C SER A 38 -8.72 5.36 -10.18
N GLY A 39 -9.57 5.89 -9.33
CA GLY A 39 -10.77 5.24 -8.82
C GLY A 39 -10.50 4.25 -7.68
N ALA A 40 -9.32 4.32 -7.05
CA ALA A 40 -8.98 3.47 -5.93
C ALA A 40 -9.80 3.83 -4.67
N LEU A 41 -10.17 2.81 -3.91
CA LEU A 41 -10.95 2.93 -2.68
C LEU A 41 -10.24 2.27 -1.51
N ILE A 42 -10.56 2.74 -0.30
CA ILE A 42 -10.15 2.11 0.95
C ILE A 42 -11.41 1.72 1.72
N ARG A 43 -11.56 0.44 1.98
CA ARG A 43 -12.69 -0.14 2.69
C ARG A 43 -12.25 -0.88 3.95
N PRO A 44 -12.42 -0.30 5.13
CA PRO A 44 -12.27 -1.04 6.38
C PRO A 44 -13.31 -2.15 6.46
N LEU A 45 -12.88 -3.36 6.84
CA LEU A 45 -13.79 -4.47 7.10
C LEU A 45 -14.55 -4.22 8.40
N ARG A 46 -15.81 -4.67 8.44
CA ARG A 46 -16.60 -4.71 9.67
C ARG A 46 -16.05 -5.80 10.60
N PRO A 47 -16.34 -5.73 11.91
CA PRO A 47 -15.98 -6.81 12.82
C PRO A 47 -16.53 -8.16 12.32
N ARG A 48 -15.63 -9.14 12.21
CA ARG A 48 -15.93 -10.51 11.71
C ARG A 48 -16.31 -10.61 10.23
N GLU A 49 -16.28 -9.52 9.46
CA GLU A 49 -16.46 -9.57 8.01
C GLU A 49 -15.26 -10.28 7.36
N ARG A 50 -15.54 -11.19 6.45
CA ARG A 50 -14.51 -11.90 5.68
C ARG A 50 -14.15 -11.10 4.43
N TYR A 51 -12.94 -11.27 3.93
CA TYR A 51 -12.54 -10.65 2.66
C TYR A 51 -13.42 -11.10 1.50
N ALA A 52 -13.77 -12.39 1.43
CA ALA A 52 -14.65 -12.93 0.39
C ALA A 52 -16.09 -12.36 0.45
N ASP A 53 -16.56 -11.94 1.64
CA ASP A 53 -17.86 -11.26 1.78
C ASP A 53 -17.80 -9.80 1.35
N ALA A 54 -16.61 -9.19 1.48
CA ALA A 54 -16.37 -7.79 1.16
C ALA A 54 -16.02 -7.57 -0.31
N SER A 55 -15.28 -8.51 -0.93
CA SER A 55 -14.77 -8.43 -2.30
C SER A 55 -15.51 -9.36 -3.23
N SER A 56 -16.16 -8.78 -4.23
CA SER A 56 -16.85 -9.53 -5.29
C SER A 56 -15.87 -10.32 -6.17
N ALA A 57 -14.66 -9.80 -6.36
CA ALA A 57 -13.62 -10.46 -7.13
C ALA A 57 -13.13 -11.72 -6.42
N LEU A 58 -12.82 -11.65 -5.12
CA LEU A 58 -12.41 -12.82 -4.34
C LEU A 58 -13.51 -13.88 -4.29
N CYS A 59 -14.75 -13.45 -4.06
CA CYS A 59 -15.92 -14.35 -4.06
C CYS A 59 -16.06 -15.06 -5.42
N ARG A 60 -16.02 -14.33 -6.53
CA ARG A 60 -16.14 -14.89 -7.88
C ARG A 60 -15.00 -15.88 -8.22
N LEU A 61 -13.78 -15.58 -7.76
CA LEU A 61 -12.60 -16.41 -8.02
C LEU A 61 -12.48 -17.60 -7.05
N GLY A 62 -13.33 -17.67 -6.04
CA GLY A 62 -13.28 -18.71 -5.02
C GLY A 62 -12.02 -18.61 -4.13
N ILE A 63 -11.44 -17.41 -4.00
CA ILE A 63 -10.25 -17.16 -3.19
C ILE A 63 -10.66 -16.82 -1.77
N ASP A 64 -10.31 -17.70 -0.82
CA ASP A 64 -10.57 -17.52 0.60
C ASP A 64 -9.27 -17.23 1.36
N VAL A 65 -8.85 -15.98 1.39
CA VAL A 65 -7.65 -15.54 2.12
C VAL A 65 -7.82 -15.62 3.64
N ASP A 66 -9.05 -15.68 4.14
CA ASP A 66 -9.33 -15.85 5.57
C ASP A 66 -9.03 -17.28 6.07
N ALA A 67 -8.98 -18.24 5.16
CA ALA A 67 -8.62 -19.61 5.46
C ALA A 67 -7.09 -19.85 5.43
N TRP A 68 -6.29 -18.87 5.07
CA TRP A 68 -4.84 -19.01 5.07
C TRP A 68 -4.29 -19.16 6.50
N PRO A 69 -3.16 -19.87 6.69
CA PRO A 69 -2.54 -20.03 8.01
C PRO A 69 -2.24 -18.71 8.73
N ALA A 70 -1.98 -17.64 7.95
CA ALA A 70 -1.80 -16.28 8.41
C ALA A 70 -2.65 -15.36 7.53
N PRO A 71 -3.92 -15.13 7.89
CA PRO A 71 -4.78 -14.21 7.15
C PRO A 71 -4.19 -12.80 7.12
N PRO A 72 -4.26 -12.10 5.98
CA PRO A 72 -3.64 -10.77 5.85
C PRO A 72 -4.33 -9.74 6.74
N ALA A 73 -3.54 -8.78 7.24
CA ALA A 73 -4.02 -7.62 8.01
C ALA A 73 -4.71 -6.59 7.13
N GLY A 74 -4.27 -6.46 5.88
CA GLY A 74 -4.84 -5.69 4.78
C GLY A 74 -4.70 -6.46 3.48
N LEU A 75 -5.39 -6.03 2.44
CA LEU A 75 -5.32 -6.63 1.10
C LEU A 75 -5.75 -5.61 0.05
N PHE A 76 -4.91 -5.38 -0.96
CA PHE A 76 -5.31 -4.64 -2.14
C PHE A 76 -5.79 -5.60 -3.23
N VAL A 77 -7.02 -5.42 -3.70
CA VAL A 77 -7.61 -6.20 -4.80
C VAL A 77 -7.57 -5.38 -6.08
N VAL A 78 -6.68 -5.73 -7.01
CA VAL A 78 -6.39 -4.97 -8.24
C VAL A 78 -7.64 -4.81 -9.11
N GLU A 79 -8.43 -5.88 -9.29
CA GLU A 79 -9.64 -5.89 -10.13
C GLU A 79 -10.69 -4.89 -9.63
N GLU A 80 -10.71 -4.62 -8.33
CA GLU A 80 -11.65 -3.69 -7.70
C GLU A 80 -10.99 -2.36 -7.37
N ARG A 81 -9.66 -2.25 -7.53
CA ARG A 81 -8.84 -1.11 -7.08
C ARG A 81 -9.14 -0.73 -5.63
N THR A 82 -9.35 -1.74 -4.80
CA THR A 82 -9.82 -1.51 -3.43
C THR A 82 -8.85 -2.10 -2.41
N VAL A 83 -8.42 -1.25 -1.48
CA VAL A 83 -7.73 -1.64 -0.25
C VAL A 83 -8.77 -2.09 0.77
N TYR A 84 -8.73 -3.34 1.17
CA TYR A 84 -9.51 -3.87 2.27
C TYR A 84 -8.66 -3.91 3.54
N LEU A 85 -9.14 -3.33 4.64
CA LEU A 85 -8.40 -3.24 5.89
C LEU A 85 -9.10 -4.04 7.00
N ARG A 86 -8.47 -5.12 7.46
CA ARG A 86 -8.83 -5.83 8.68
C ARG A 86 -8.20 -5.15 9.89
N SER A 87 -6.93 -4.80 9.78
CA SER A 87 -6.21 -3.97 10.73
C SER A 87 -6.13 -2.53 10.21
N ARG A 88 -6.26 -1.58 11.12
CA ARG A 88 -6.07 -0.16 10.84
C ARG A 88 -4.76 0.36 11.44
N SER A 89 -3.79 -0.53 11.68
CA SER A 89 -2.48 -0.08 12.10
C SER A 89 -1.85 0.83 11.03
N PRO A 90 -1.13 1.87 11.41
CA PRO A 90 -0.47 2.77 10.46
C PRO A 90 0.36 2.02 9.42
N MET A 91 1.09 1.00 9.86
CA MET A 91 1.91 0.18 8.99
C MET A 91 1.09 -0.57 7.94
N THR A 92 -0.05 -1.19 8.34
CA THR A 92 -0.95 -1.89 7.40
C THR A 92 -1.56 -0.91 6.40
N ILE A 93 -2.08 0.23 6.86
CA ILE A 93 -2.69 1.24 5.98
C ILE A 93 -1.68 1.72 4.94
N ALA A 94 -0.47 2.09 5.37
CA ALA A 94 0.56 2.62 4.48
C ALA A 94 1.07 1.57 3.49
N HIS A 95 1.19 0.31 3.91
CA HIS A 95 1.60 -0.80 3.05
C HIS A 95 0.58 -1.04 1.94
N GLU A 96 -0.70 -1.23 2.30
CA GLU A 96 -1.76 -1.48 1.33
C GLU A 96 -2.00 -0.27 0.41
N PHE A 97 -1.83 0.95 0.93
CA PHE A 97 -1.86 2.14 0.09
C PHE A 97 -0.69 2.20 -0.88
N GLY A 98 0.46 1.62 -0.53
CA GLY A 98 1.60 1.41 -1.44
C GLY A 98 1.21 0.58 -2.67
N HIS A 99 0.43 -0.49 -2.49
CA HIS A 99 -0.12 -1.27 -3.60
C HIS A 99 -1.11 -0.48 -4.45
N ALA A 100 -1.93 0.37 -3.82
CA ALA A 100 -2.84 1.25 -4.55
C ALA A 100 -2.08 2.29 -5.39
N ILE A 101 -0.96 2.84 -4.88
CA ILE A 101 -0.06 3.71 -5.64
C ILE A 101 0.55 2.96 -6.83
N ASP A 102 1.06 1.75 -6.59
CA ASP A 102 1.65 0.89 -7.64
C ASP A 102 0.67 0.66 -8.79
N CYS A 103 -0.56 0.29 -8.46
CA CYS A 103 -1.63 0.07 -9.43
C CYS A 103 -2.06 1.37 -10.13
N ALA A 104 -2.18 2.49 -9.41
CA ALA A 104 -2.57 3.78 -9.98
C ALA A 104 -1.54 4.28 -11.00
N LEU A 105 -0.26 4.22 -10.65
CA LEU A 105 0.85 4.61 -11.52
C LEU A 105 1.03 3.67 -12.71
N GLY A 106 0.65 2.40 -12.58
CA GLY A 106 0.67 1.40 -13.65
C GLY A 106 -0.58 1.39 -14.54
N GLY A 107 -1.50 2.34 -14.36
CA GLY A 107 -2.71 2.44 -15.18
C GLY A 107 -3.71 1.31 -14.98
N GLY A 108 -3.77 0.74 -13.77
CA GLY A 108 -4.70 -0.33 -13.39
C GLY A 108 -4.06 -1.72 -13.27
N VAL A 109 -2.74 -1.81 -13.48
CA VAL A 109 -1.91 -2.99 -13.17
C VAL A 109 -0.73 -2.52 -12.32
N TYR A 110 -0.03 -3.42 -11.65
CA TYR A 110 1.15 -3.02 -10.89
C TYR A 110 2.26 -2.49 -11.80
N LEU A 111 2.67 -1.23 -11.58
CA LEU A 111 3.84 -0.62 -12.23
C LEU A 111 5.09 -1.44 -11.94
N SER A 112 5.25 -1.93 -10.71
CA SER A 112 6.39 -2.77 -10.28
C SER A 112 6.56 -4.00 -11.17
N GLY A 113 5.46 -4.62 -11.62
CA GLY A 113 5.47 -5.76 -12.51
C GLY A 113 5.87 -5.44 -13.97
N THR A 114 5.70 -4.20 -14.41
CA THR A 114 5.88 -3.77 -15.81
C THR A 114 7.09 -2.85 -16.00
N ASN A 115 7.51 -2.10 -14.98
CA ASN A 115 8.61 -1.16 -15.05
C ASN A 115 9.98 -1.88 -14.99
N GLY A 116 10.80 -1.72 -16.03
CA GLY A 116 12.09 -2.38 -16.16
C GLY A 116 13.12 -1.94 -15.12
N GLU A 117 13.05 -0.70 -14.61
CA GLU A 117 13.97 -0.18 -13.60
C GLU A 117 13.67 -0.79 -12.22
N ILE A 118 12.37 -0.89 -11.84
CA ILE A 118 11.95 -1.52 -10.60
C ILE A 118 12.32 -3.01 -10.61
N ARG A 119 12.04 -3.70 -11.71
CA ARG A 119 12.38 -5.12 -11.87
C ARG A 119 13.90 -5.36 -11.77
N ARG A 120 14.70 -4.49 -12.37
CA ARG A 120 16.16 -4.56 -12.28
C ARG A 120 16.64 -4.28 -10.85
N ALA A 121 16.11 -3.24 -10.20
CA ALA A 121 16.44 -2.92 -8.81
C ALA A 121 16.14 -4.10 -7.88
N PHE A 122 14.97 -4.74 -8.03
CA PHE A 122 14.63 -5.95 -7.28
C PHE A 122 15.60 -7.12 -7.53
N SER A 123 15.91 -7.38 -8.80
CA SER A 123 16.83 -8.48 -9.18
C SER A 123 18.25 -8.27 -8.66
N ASP A 124 18.71 -7.02 -8.63
CA ASP A 124 20.09 -6.67 -8.23
C ASP A 124 20.20 -6.41 -6.71
N ALA A 125 19.06 -6.35 -5.99
CA ALA A 125 19.03 -6.07 -4.55
C ALA A 125 19.78 -7.16 -3.75
N ARG A 126 20.75 -6.73 -2.94
CA ARG A 126 21.47 -7.61 -2.01
C ARG A 126 20.84 -7.68 -0.63
N SER A 127 19.98 -6.73 -0.32
CA SER A 127 19.22 -6.66 0.92
C SER A 127 17.98 -5.81 0.69
N PHE A 128 16.97 -6.04 1.52
CA PHE A 128 15.68 -5.38 1.42
C PHE A 128 15.39 -4.55 2.69
N VAL A 129 14.58 -3.51 2.54
CA VAL A 129 14.23 -2.62 3.67
C VAL A 129 13.52 -3.36 4.79
N THR A 130 12.74 -4.38 4.42
CA THR A 130 12.15 -5.37 5.34
C THR A 130 12.26 -6.76 4.73
N PRO A 131 12.17 -7.84 5.52
CA PRO A 131 12.13 -9.20 4.98
C PRO A 131 10.94 -9.43 4.04
N TYR A 132 9.82 -8.73 4.28
CA TYR A 132 8.61 -8.85 3.49
C TYR A 132 8.79 -8.30 2.07
N ALA A 133 9.56 -7.23 1.91
CA ALA A 133 9.93 -6.68 0.60
C ALA A 133 10.64 -7.68 -0.34
N ALA A 134 11.21 -8.75 0.20
CA ALA A 134 11.86 -9.79 -0.60
C ALA A 134 10.91 -10.80 -1.23
N THR A 135 9.61 -10.78 -0.88
CA THR A 135 8.66 -11.82 -1.26
C THR A 135 8.02 -11.62 -2.64
N GLY A 136 8.05 -10.42 -3.18
CA GLY A 136 7.51 -10.10 -4.51
C GLY A 136 7.87 -8.70 -4.97
N LEU A 137 7.68 -8.41 -6.25
CA LEU A 137 7.92 -7.09 -6.84
C LEU A 137 6.96 -6.03 -6.29
N ASP A 138 5.72 -6.39 -6.11
CA ASP A 138 4.65 -5.58 -5.53
C ASP A 138 4.91 -5.29 -4.05
N GLU A 139 5.35 -6.29 -3.29
CA GLU A 139 5.74 -6.14 -1.89
C GLU A 139 6.99 -5.28 -1.73
N TYR A 140 7.95 -5.46 -2.65
CA TYR A 140 9.15 -4.64 -2.69
C TYR A 140 8.81 -3.16 -2.92
N PHE A 141 7.89 -2.88 -3.86
CA PHE A 141 7.43 -1.53 -4.12
C PHE A 141 6.70 -0.95 -2.89
N ALA A 142 5.69 -1.65 -2.39
CA ALA A 142 4.86 -1.18 -1.26
C ALA A 142 5.70 -0.90 0.00
N GLU A 143 6.62 -1.81 0.36
CA GLU A 143 7.52 -1.64 1.50
C GLU A 143 8.53 -0.50 1.30
N SER A 144 9.01 -0.29 0.07
CA SER A 144 9.91 0.82 -0.25
C SER A 144 9.20 2.16 -0.18
N VAL A 145 7.96 2.24 -0.67
CA VAL A 145 7.10 3.42 -0.54
C VAL A 145 6.81 3.72 0.93
N ARG A 146 6.42 2.71 1.72
CA ARG A 146 6.18 2.84 3.17
C ARG A 146 7.43 3.33 3.90
N ALA A 147 8.60 2.81 3.55
CA ALA A 147 9.87 3.24 4.13
C ALA A 147 10.21 4.70 3.77
N TYR A 148 9.89 5.12 2.55
CA TYR A 148 10.12 6.49 2.08
C TYR A 148 9.28 7.51 2.85
N VAL A 149 8.04 7.19 3.17
CA VAL A 149 7.14 8.04 3.97
C VAL A 149 7.26 7.79 5.49
N GLU A 150 8.13 6.87 5.91
CA GLU A 150 8.51 6.58 7.30
C GLU A 150 7.36 6.13 8.21
N VAL A 151 6.29 5.56 7.66
CA VAL A 151 5.16 5.07 8.45
C VAL A 151 5.48 3.71 9.07
N ASN A 152 5.42 3.66 10.40
CA ASN A 152 5.70 2.48 11.20
C ASN A 152 4.77 2.44 12.41
N ASP A 153 4.46 1.23 12.88
CA ASP A 153 3.77 1.05 14.15
C ASP A 153 4.74 1.23 15.31
N ALA A 154 4.32 1.94 16.36
CA ALA A 154 5.16 2.26 17.51
C ALA A 154 5.69 1.01 18.24
N ASN A 155 4.86 -0.04 18.30
CA ASN A 155 5.12 -1.27 19.04
C ASN A 155 5.35 -2.49 18.15
N SER A 156 5.68 -2.28 16.86
CA SER A 156 5.95 -3.40 15.96
C SER A 156 7.25 -4.12 16.31
N SER A 157 7.22 -5.46 16.28
CA SER A 157 8.43 -6.29 16.31
C SER A 157 9.19 -6.29 14.99
N TRP A 158 8.61 -5.76 13.91
CA TRP A 158 9.26 -5.63 12.62
C TRP A 158 10.32 -4.52 12.64
N PRO A 159 11.43 -4.68 11.90
CA PRO A 159 12.41 -3.62 11.76
C PRO A 159 11.74 -2.33 11.25
N ARG A 160 12.10 -1.20 11.88
CA ARG A 160 11.62 0.09 11.39
C ARG A 160 12.10 0.33 9.95
N ALA A 161 11.16 0.52 9.06
CA ALA A 161 11.42 0.99 7.72
C ALA A 161 11.57 2.51 7.75
N SER A 162 12.66 3.04 7.19
CA SER A 162 12.91 4.47 7.14
C SER A 162 13.51 4.88 5.80
N LYS A 163 13.31 6.13 5.43
CA LYS A 163 13.90 6.75 4.24
C LYS A 163 15.43 6.62 4.22
N ALA A 164 16.06 6.86 5.36
CA ALA A 164 17.51 6.74 5.51
C ALA A 164 17.99 5.28 5.31
N ARG A 165 17.26 4.31 5.88
CA ARG A 165 17.57 2.89 5.71
C ARG A 165 17.41 2.47 4.24
N LEU A 166 16.28 2.81 3.59
CA LEU A 166 16.05 2.52 2.18
C LEU A 166 17.19 3.07 1.32
N ARG A 167 17.56 4.34 1.51
CA ARG A 167 18.66 4.99 0.78
C ARG A 167 20.01 4.28 0.97
N LEU A 168 20.27 3.79 2.20
CA LEU A 168 21.54 3.11 2.53
C LEU A 168 21.66 1.75 1.88
N ILE A 169 20.60 0.93 1.93
CA ILE A 169 20.65 -0.47 1.51
C ILE A 169 20.25 -0.68 0.06
N ASP A 170 19.42 0.21 -0.49
CA ASP A 170 18.87 0.13 -1.84
C ASP A 170 18.73 1.53 -2.46
N ALA A 171 19.87 2.11 -2.82
CA ALA A 171 19.91 3.44 -3.42
C ALA A 171 19.21 3.52 -4.79
N ALA A 172 19.05 2.40 -5.49
CA ALA A 172 18.35 2.35 -6.78
C ALA A 172 16.86 2.53 -6.55
N MET A 173 16.27 1.71 -5.69
CA MET A 173 14.84 1.80 -5.37
C MET A 173 14.49 3.11 -4.65
N TYR A 174 15.38 3.61 -3.77
CA TYR A 174 15.21 4.92 -3.15
C TYR A 174 15.01 6.02 -4.20
N ARG A 175 15.87 6.09 -5.24
CA ARG A 175 15.75 7.10 -6.31
C ARG A 175 14.50 6.94 -7.14
N ILE A 176 14.08 5.70 -7.40
CA ILE A 176 12.83 5.43 -8.12
C ILE A 176 11.65 5.98 -7.32
N VAL A 177 11.53 5.61 -6.04
CA VAL A 177 10.44 6.09 -5.18
C VAL A 177 10.49 7.61 -5.01
N GLU A 178 11.67 8.19 -4.80
CA GLU A 178 11.87 9.63 -4.71
C GLU A 178 11.38 10.35 -5.98
N SER A 179 11.69 9.81 -7.16
CA SER A 179 11.21 10.36 -8.44
C SER A 179 9.69 10.26 -8.58
N LEU A 180 9.10 9.12 -8.22
CA LEU A 180 7.66 8.89 -8.35
C LEU A 180 6.84 9.73 -7.37
N LEU A 181 7.27 9.85 -6.12
CA LEU A 181 6.55 10.58 -5.08
C LEU A 181 7.00 12.03 -4.96
N GLY A 182 8.27 12.34 -5.24
CA GLY A 182 8.83 13.68 -5.15
C GLY A 182 8.47 14.59 -6.33
N CYS A 183 8.20 14.05 -7.51
CA CYS A 183 7.67 14.83 -8.64
C CYS A 183 6.21 15.23 -8.45
N ALA A 184 5.57 14.68 -7.44
CA ALA A 184 4.20 15.01 -7.05
C ALA A 184 4.15 16.20 -6.06
N THR A 185 5.29 16.79 -5.68
CA THR A 185 5.37 18.01 -4.85
C THR A 185 5.67 19.21 -5.71
#